data_fb33df7d605b5354c225e8387150443b
#
_entry.id   fb33df7d605b5354c225e8387150443b
#
_cell.length_a   1.000
_cell.length_b   1.000
_cell.length_c   1.000
_cell.angle_alpha   90.00
_cell.angle_beta   90.00
_cell.angle_gamma   90.00
#
_symmetry.space_group_name_H-M   'P 1'
#
loop_
_entity.id
_entity.type
_entity.pdbx_description
1 polymer ?
#
loop_
_entity_poly.entity_id
_entity_poly.type
_entity_poly.pdbx_seq_one_letter_code
_entity_poly.pdbx_strand_id
1 'polypeptide(L)'
;MKKFVVGALCACMVSSLLTGCGSGTSTGSVDNSSSGGTSTATVADSGKKSDADSDKVINVWAFTDEVPGMIEKYIEEHPDFGYDINTTIIATTDGAYQPALDQALASGGSDAPDIYCAEAAFVLKYTQGDAAQYAIPYEELGIDVDQAIKDADIAQYTVDIGTNADGKVVGLGYQATGGAFIYRRSIAKDVWGTDDPAVIQDKIGPGWDKFFDAAAELKAKGYGIVSGDGDIWHAVENSSDKGWIVDGKLNIDPKREEFLDLSKKLKDNGYHNDTQDWQDAWFADMKGEGEQPVFGFFGPAWLINYTLAPNCGGEKPGEGTYGDWAVCTPPIGFFWGGTWVLANKNTEKAEAVGEIIKWITLDTSEDGLQYKWANGTLNGEGGTKDAVASGTVMSKSNGELDFLGGQNMFDAFVPANAYAKGTNLTQYDETINTYWRDQVRQYTSGAKTREQAIADFKQQVADNLDVIVE
;
A
#
# COMPACT_ATOMS: atom_id res chain seq x y z
N MET A 1 17.00 -25.65 -17.36
CA MET A 1 16.40 -24.31 -17.38
C MET A 1 14.91 -24.48 -17.17
N LYS A 2 14.45 -24.36 -15.94
CA LYS A 2 13.01 -24.36 -15.59
C LYS A 2 12.67 -22.92 -15.24
N LYS A 3 11.80 -22.33 -16.05
CA LYS A 3 11.28 -20.98 -15.81
C LYS A 3 10.35 -21.04 -14.60
N PHE A 4 10.69 -20.35 -13.53
CA PHE A 4 9.77 -20.06 -12.43
C PHE A 4 8.95 -18.85 -12.86
N VAL A 5 7.64 -19.03 -12.96
CA VAL A 5 6.67 -17.94 -13.10
C VAL A 5 6.34 -17.51 -11.68
N VAL A 6 6.84 -16.36 -11.29
CA VAL A 6 6.45 -15.69 -10.03
C VAL A 6 5.17 -14.92 -10.35
N GLY A 7 4.04 -15.45 -9.95
CA GLY A 7 2.76 -14.78 -9.99
C GLY A 7 2.46 -14.21 -8.60
N ALA A 8 2.83 -12.97 -8.33
CA ALA A 8 2.37 -12.25 -7.14
C ALA A 8 1.01 -11.63 -7.44
N LEU A 9 -0.07 -12.19 -6.91
CA LEU A 9 -1.38 -11.57 -6.88
C LEU A 9 -1.53 -10.78 -5.58
N CYS A 10 -1.32 -9.46 -5.63
CA CYS A 10 -1.86 -8.56 -4.63
C CYS A 10 -3.26 -8.15 -5.08
N ALA A 11 -4.28 -8.86 -4.60
CA ALA A 11 -5.67 -8.49 -4.82
C ALA A 11 -6.27 -7.94 -3.53
N CYS A 12 -6.30 -6.62 -3.40
CA CYS A 12 -7.19 -5.96 -2.44
C CYS A 12 -8.58 -5.85 -3.08
N MET A 13 -9.48 -6.75 -2.75
CA MET A 13 -10.87 -6.69 -3.22
C MET A 13 -11.76 -5.96 -2.24
N VAL A 14 -12.44 -4.97 -2.74
CA VAL A 14 -13.63 -4.39 -2.13
C VAL A 14 -14.83 -5.21 -2.58
N SER A 15 -15.41 -6.01 -1.70
CA SER A 15 -16.64 -6.75 -1.97
C SER A 15 -17.87 -5.88 -1.74
N SER A 16 -18.58 -5.56 -2.82
CA SER A 16 -19.93 -4.98 -2.76
C SER A 16 -20.97 -6.08 -2.50
N LEU A 17 -21.58 -6.07 -1.33
CA LEU A 17 -22.76 -6.87 -1.01
C LEU A 17 -24.02 -6.17 -1.56
N LEU A 18 -24.61 -6.72 -2.63
CA LEU A 18 -25.95 -6.40 -3.09
C LEU A 18 -26.92 -7.41 -2.45
N THR A 19 -27.67 -6.99 -1.44
CA THR A 19 -28.87 -7.69 -0.97
C THR A 19 -30.10 -7.08 -1.64
N GLY A 20 -30.66 -7.80 -2.62
CA GLY A 20 -31.96 -7.51 -3.20
C GLY A 20 -32.98 -8.53 -2.70
N CYS A 21 -33.97 -8.10 -1.89
CA CYS A 21 -35.15 -8.85 -1.59
C CYS A 21 -36.19 -8.71 -2.71
N GLY A 22 -36.66 -9.84 -3.24
CA GLY A 22 -37.81 -9.88 -4.13
C GLY A 22 -38.44 -11.27 -4.14
N SER A 23 -39.60 -11.39 -3.53
CA SER A 23 -40.42 -12.60 -3.43
C SER A 23 -41.12 -12.92 -4.75
N GLY A 24 -41.20 -14.21 -5.11
CA GLY A 24 -42.07 -14.70 -6.20
C GLY A 24 -41.91 -16.20 -6.45
N THR A 25 -42.88 -16.94 -5.99
CA THR A 25 -43.11 -18.38 -6.17
C THR A 25 -43.33 -18.78 -7.63
N SER A 26 -42.69 -19.87 -8.10
CA SER A 26 -43.40 -20.96 -8.79
C SER A 26 -42.44 -22.14 -9.12
N THR A 27 -43.05 -23.31 -9.01
CA THR A 27 -42.59 -24.69 -9.13
C THR A 27 -42.06 -25.11 -10.52
N GLY A 28 -41.03 -25.95 -10.54
CA GLY A 28 -40.65 -26.72 -11.73
C GLY A 28 -39.37 -27.50 -11.49
N SER A 29 -39.52 -28.78 -11.19
CA SER A 29 -38.46 -29.79 -11.06
C SER A 29 -37.86 -30.16 -12.39
N VAL A 30 -36.50 -30.16 -12.51
CA VAL A 30 -35.75 -31.11 -13.33
C VAL A 30 -34.38 -31.36 -12.68
N ASP A 31 -34.10 -32.65 -12.44
CA ASP A 31 -32.81 -33.18 -12.03
C ASP A 31 -31.74 -32.86 -13.05
N ASN A 32 -30.57 -32.39 -12.59
CA ASN A 32 -29.33 -32.94 -13.10
C ASN A 32 -28.13 -32.65 -12.16
N SER A 33 -27.48 -33.72 -11.81
CA SER A 33 -26.27 -33.80 -11.00
C SER A 33 -25.07 -33.13 -11.67
N SER A 34 -24.43 -32.17 -10.96
CA SER A 34 -23.01 -31.95 -11.11
C SER A 34 -22.42 -31.33 -9.83
N SER A 35 -21.35 -31.95 -9.40
CA SER A 35 -20.56 -31.74 -8.21
C SER A 35 -20.22 -30.28 -7.93
N GLY A 36 -20.74 -29.74 -6.84
CA GLY A 36 -20.26 -28.50 -6.26
C GLY A 36 -18.94 -28.73 -5.54
N GLY A 37 -17.88 -28.21 -6.09
CA GLY A 37 -16.62 -28.10 -5.37
C GLY A 37 -16.72 -26.95 -4.37
N THR A 38 -16.80 -27.28 -3.11
CA THR A 38 -16.55 -26.36 -1.99
C THR A 38 -15.07 -25.98 -2.04
N SER A 39 -14.76 -24.77 -2.45
CA SER A 39 -13.39 -24.25 -2.29
C SER A 39 -13.17 -23.90 -0.82
N THR A 40 -12.67 -24.87 -0.09
CA THR A 40 -12.01 -24.65 1.19
C THR A 40 -10.80 -23.78 0.96
N ALA A 41 -10.70 -22.63 1.65
CA ALA A 41 -9.49 -21.84 1.71
C ALA A 41 -8.35 -22.77 2.15
N THR A 42 -7.44 -23.05 1.25
CA THR A 42 -6.23 -23.83 1.54
C THR A 42 -5.28 -22.92 2.30
N VAL A 43 -5.14 -23.16 3.59
CA VAL A 43 -3.96 -22.76 4.35
C VAL A 43 -2.79 -23.48 3.66
N ALA A 44 -1.95 -22.76 2.94
CA ALA A 44 -0.74 -23.32 2.38
C ALA A 44 0.27 -23.47 3.53
N ASP A 45 0.19 -24.60 4.22
CA ASP A 45 1.25 -25.07 5.10
C ASP A 45 2.43 -25.51 4.22
N SER A 46 3.38 -24.59 3.95
CA SER A 46 4.62 -24.90 3.27
C SER A 46 5.67 -25.46 4.23
N GLY A 47 5.26 -25.88 5.42
CA GLY A 47 6.15 -26.38 6.45
C GLY A 47 6.81 -27.70 6.07
N LYS A 48 8.08 -27.67 5.65
CA LYS A 48 9.02 -28.73 6.01
C LYS A 48 9.11 -28.68 7.54
N LYS A 49 8.43 -29.61 8.24
CA LYS A 49 8.78 -29.90 9.62
C LYS A 49 10.24 -30.39 9.61
N SER A 50 11.15 -29.49 9.92
CA SER A 50 12.50 -29.87 10.32
C SER A 50 12.39 -30.51 11.71
N ASP A 51 13.19 -31.53 12.00
CA ASP A 51 13.43 -32.02 13.37
C ASP A 51 14.23 -30.97 14.20
N ALA A 52 14.04 -29.67 13.91
CA ALA A 52 14.69 -28.58 14.61
C ALA A 52 14.12 -28.48 16.03
N ASP A 53 14.97 -28.22 16.96
CA ASP A 53 14.62 -27.89 18.34
C ASP A 53 13.66 -26.69 18.34
N SER A 54 12.46 -26.81 18.89
CA SER A 54 11.41 -25.78 18.87
C SER A 54 11.91 -24.42 19.38
N ASP A 55 12.90 -24.44 20.26
CA ASP A 55 13.51 -23.24 20.84
C ASP A 55 14.38 -22.45 19.82
N LYS A 56 14.67 -23.07 18.67
CA LYS A 56 15.46 -22.50 17.57
C LYS A 56 14.63 -22.20 16.31
N VAL A 57 13.31 -22.16 16.42
CA VAL A 57 12.41 -21.82 15.32
C VAL A 57 11.68 -20.52 15.63
N ILE A 58 11.79 -19.52 14.75
CA ILE A 58 11.08 -18.25 14.84
C ILE A 58 9.78 -18.35 14.01
N ASN A 59 8.63 -18.14 14.64
CA ASN A 59 7.35 -18.12 13.95
C ASN A 59 7.13 -16.74 13.29
N VAL A 60 6.97 -16.74 11.98
CA VAL A 60 6.73 -15.52 11.17
C VAL A 60 5.35 -15.56 10.57
N TRP A 61 4.50 -14.59 10.93
CA TRP A 61 3.17 -14.42 10.35
C TRP A 61 3.13 -13.25 9.37
N ALA A 62 2.69 -13.48 8.16
CA ALA A 62 2.62 -12.49 7.12
C ALA A 62 1.37 -12.67 6.24
N PHE A 63 1.04 -11.64 5.47
CA PHE A 63 -0.05 -11.69 4.51
C PHE A 63 0.44 -11.94 3.08
N THR A 64 1.75 -11.87 2.86
CA THR A 64 2.46 -12.23 1.63
C THR A 64 3.73 -13.02 1.98
N ASP A 65 4.38 -13.59 0.97
CA ASP A 65 5.66 -14.28 1.10
C ASP A 65 6.90 -13.35 1.11
N GLU A 66 6.69 -12.03 0.98
CA GLU A 66 7.78 -11.06 0.80
C GLU A 66 8.71 -10.98 2.01
N VAL A 67 8.20 -10.66 3.19
CA VAL A 67 9.02 -10.58 4.41
C VAL A 67 9.56 -11.94 4.84
N PRO A 68 8.78 -13.03 4.82
CA PRO A 68 9.33 -14.37 5.00
C PRO A 68 10.50 -14.70 4.07
N GLY A 69 10.38 -14.42 2.79
CA GLY A 69 11.45 -14.62 1.81
C GLY A 69 12.71 -13.78 2.08
N MET A 70 12.52 -12.55 2.60
CA MET A 70 13.65 -11.72 3.07
C MET A 70 14.37 -12.37 4.26
N ILE A 71 13.64 -12.91 5.22
CA ILE A 71 14.22 -13.59 6.39
C ILE A 71 14.93 -14.88 5.97
N GLU A 72 14.36 -15.64 5.02
CA GLU A 72 15.05 -16.81 4.46
C GLU A 72 16.40 -16.44 3.85
N LYS A 73 16.46 -15.30 3.13
CA LYS A 73 17.73 -14.77 2.58
C LYS A 73 18.71 -14.37 3.67
N TYR A 74 18.22 -13.74 4.74
CA TYR A 74 19.06 -13.45 5.90
C TYR A 74 19.72 -14.72 6.46
N ILE A 75 18.93 -15.77 6.68
CA ILE A 75 19.41 -17.05 7.22
C ILE A 75 20.41 -17.72 6.27
N GLU A 76 20.16 -17.69 4.95
CA GLU A 76 21.09 -18.21 3.93
C GLU A 76 22.46 -17.52 3.98
N GLU A 77 22.47 -16.19 4.18
CA GLU A 77 23.68 -15.38 4.21
C GLU A 77 24.40 -15.39 5.58
N HIS A 78 23.65 -15.76 6.65
CA HIS A 78 24.16 -15.81 8.04
C HIS A 78 24.06 -17.22 8.64
N PRO A 79 24.84 -18.19 8.17
CA PRO A 79 24.73 -19.59 8.59
C PRO A 79 24.99 -19.81 10.09
N ASP A 80 25.67 -18.86 10.75
CA ASP A 80 25.96 -18.90 12.20
C ASP A 80 24.80 -18.33 13.04
N PHE A 81 23.74 -17.79 12.43
CA PHE A 81 22.56 -17.26 13.12
C PHE A 81 21.87 -18.33 13.98
N GLY A 82 21.81 -19.55 13.50
CA GLY A 82 21.42 -20.73 14.28
C GLY A 82 19.93 -20.84 14.61
N TYR A 83 19.08 -20.12 13.89
CA TYR A 83 17.62 -20.22 13.94
C TYR A 83 17.08 -20.55 12.54
N ASP A 84 15.97 -21.29 12.51
CA ASP A 84 15.13 -21.47 11.34
C ASP A 84 13.85 -20.63 11.49
N ILE A 85 13.04 -20.51 10.41
CA ILE A 85 11.71 -19.90 10.50
C ILE A 85 10.62 -20.91 10.19
N ASN A 86 9.48 -20.71 10.88
CA ASN A 86 8.21 -21.35 10.53
C ASN A 86 7.25 -20.25 10.08
N THR A 87 6.83 -20.31 8.82
CA THR A 87 6.06 -19.24 8.18
C THR A 87 4.58 -19.58 8.11
N THR A 88 3.73 -18.64 8.53
CA THR A 88 2.27 -18.68 8.32
C THR A 88 1.87 -17.52 7.41
N ILE A 89 1.38 -17.83 6.22
CA ILE A 89 0.90 -16.83 5.25
C ILE A 89 -0.62 -16.94 5.12
N ILE A 90 -1.33 -15.84 5.43
CA ILE A 90 -2.77 -15.72 5.27
C ILE A 90 -3.04 -14.44 4.50
N ALA A 91 -3.59 -14.53 3.29
CA ALA A 91 -3.92 -13.37 2.49
C ALA A 91 -4.92 -12.44 3.19
N THR A 92 -4.82 -11.14 2.92
CA THR A 92 -5.76 -10.12 3.44
C THR A 92 -7.13 -10.15 2.76
N THR A 93 -7.25 -10.88 1.65
CA THR A 93 -8.52 -11.10 0.95
C THR A 93 -9.57 -11.64 1.90
N ASP A 94 -10.80 -11.12 1.75
CA ASP A 94 -11.94 -11.46 2.61
C ASP A 94 -11.73 -11.20 4.12
N GLY A 95 -10.71 -10.39 4.47
CA GLY A 95 -10.41 -10.02 5.84
C GLY A 95 -9.93 -11.16 6.73
N ALA A 96 -9.36 -12.23 6.17
CA ALA A 96 -9.01 -13.44 6.92
C ALA A 96 -7.80 -13.27 7.84
N TYR A 97 -6.81 -12.46 7.44
CA TYR A 97 -5.56 -12.32 8.16
C TYR A 97 -5.71 -11.75 9.56
N GLN A 98 -6.37 -10.60 9.71
CA GLN A 98 -6.45 -9.89 10.98
C GLN A 98 -7.13 -10.72 12.09
N PRO A 99 -8.31 -11.36 11.88
CA PRO A 99 -8.91 -12.19 12.92
C PRO A 99 -8.05 -13.39 13.33
N ALA A 100 -7.33 -14.00 12.38
CA ALA A 100 -6.42 -15.10 12.68
C ALA A 100 -5.21 -14.62 13.50
N LEU A 101 -4.61 -13.49 13.13
CA LEU A 101 -3.51 -12.88 13.87
C LEU A 101 -3.94 -12.46 15.28
N ASP A 102 -5.10 -11.82 15.43
CA ASP A 102 -5.67 -11.44 16.73
C ASP A 102 -5.82 -12.66 17.65
N GLN A 103 -6.37 -13.74 17.11
CA GLN A 103 -6.54 -14.98 17.86
C GLN A 103 -5.19 -15.58 18.28
N ALA A 104 -4.21 -15.63 17.38
CA ALA A 104 -2.89 -16.16 17.64
C ALA A 104 -2.15 -15.36 18.72
N LEU A 105 -2.17 -14.02 18.63
CA LEU A 105 -1.56 -13.12 19.61
C LEU A 105 -2.24 -13.24 20.99
N ALA A 106 -3.57 -13.35 21.02
CA ALA A 106 -4.32 -13.46 22.28
C ALA A 106 -4.19 -14.83 22.95
N SER A 107 -4.15 -15.91 22.16
CA SER A 107 -4.05 -17.27 22.68
C SER A 107 -2.64 -17.63 23.15
N GLY A 108 -1.62 -17.05 22.51
CA GLY A 108 -0.23 -17.44 22.77
C GLY A 108 0.05 -18.89 22.37
N GLY A 109 1.08 -19.48 22.97
CA GLY A 109 1.48 -20.86 22.72
C GLY A 109 2.57 -21.00 21.66
N SER A 110 2.92 -22.25 21.31
CA SER A 110 4.04 -22.57 20.42
C SER A 110 3.87 -22.07 18.97
N ASP A 111 2.63 -21.88 18.53
CA ASP A 111 2.32 -21.46 17.15
C ASP A 111 2.03 -19.95 17.05
N ALA A 112 2.09 -19.23 18.18
CA ALA A 112 1.94 -17.77 18.18
C ALA A 112 3.13 -17.13 17.43
N PRO A 113 2.90 -16.02 16.70
CA PRO A 113 4.00 -15.35 16.00
C PRO A 113 5.04 -14.79 16.98
N ASP A 114 6.32 -14.95 16.65
CA ASP A 114 7.42 -14.17 17.21
C ASP A 114 7.55 -12.84 16.46
N ILE A 115 7.45 -12.90 15.12
CA ILE A 115 7.41 -11.75 14.20
C ILE A 115 6.10 -11.77 13.44
N TYR A 116 5.46 -10.62 13.26
CA TYR A 116 4.28 -10.49 12.42
C TYR A 116 4.30 -9.21 11.61
N CYS A 117 3.70 -9.29 10.43
CA CYS A 117 3.62 -8.19 9.49
C CYS A 117 2.24 -7.53 9.54
N ALA A 118 2.21 -6.21 9.42
CA ALA A 118 0.98 -5.46 9.30
C ALA A 118 1.07 -4.46 8.12
N GLU A 119 0.03 -4.44 7.30
CA GLU A 119 -0.08 -3.54 6.16
C GLU A 119 -0.67 -2.19 6.63
N ALA A 120 -0.37 -1.10 5.89
CA ALA A 120 -0.78 0.26 6.23
C ALA A 120 -2.26 0.41 6.59
N ALA A 121 -3.16 -0.30 5.90
CA ALA A 121 -4.60 -0.24 6.13
C ALA A 121 -5.04 -0.69 7.54
N PHE A 122 -4.22 -1.49 8.22
CA PHE A 122 -4.58 -2.04 9.53
C PHE A 122 -3.46 -2.00 10.58
N VAL A 123 -2.27 -1.53 10.24
CA VAL A 123 -1.11 -1.51 11.16
C VAL A 123 -1.42 -0.73 12.45
N LEU A 124 -2.19 0.34 12.38
CA LEU A 124 -2.52 1.17 13.54
C LEU A 124 -3.28 0.41 14.63
N LYS A 125 -4.02 -0.64 14.28
CA LYS A 125 -4.62 -1.55 15.26
C LYS A 125 -3.56 -2.20 16.16
N TYR A 126 -2.41 -2.54 15.59
CA TYR A 126 -1.32 -3.27 16.26
C TYR A 126 -0.24 -2.35 16.85
N THR A 127 -0.18 -1.09 16.43
CA THR A 127 0.78 -0.13 16.98
C THR A 127 0.14 0.83 17.99
N GLN A 128 -1.09 1.26 17.78
CA GLN A 128 -1.74 2.32 18.57
C GLN A 128 -3.16 1.94 19.05
N GLY A 129 -3.79 0.93 18.44
CA GLY A 129 -5.17 0.54 18.69
C GLY A 129 -5.30 -0.66 19.64
N ASP A 130 -6.40 -1.42 19.45
CA ASP A 130 -6.88 -2.45 20.37
C ASP A 130 -5.89 -3.62 20.57
N ALA A 131 -5.04 -3.89 19.58
CA ALA A 131 -4.04 -4.97 19.63
C ALA A 131 -2.62 -4.49 19.94
N ALA A 132 -2.39 -3.19 20.17
CA ALA A 132 -1.07 -2.61 20.45
C ALA A 132 -0.38 -3.23 21.69
N GLN A 133 -1.17 -3.74 22.60
CA GLN A 133 -0.66 -4.43 23.81
C GLN A 133 0.18 -5.69 23.52
N TYR A 134 0.10 -6.25 22.31
CA TYR A 134 0.87 -7.45 21.93
C TYR A 134 2.21 -7.13 21.28
N ALA A 135 2.45 -5.90 20.85
CA ALA A 135 3.72 -5.50 20.26
C ALA A 135 4.76 -5.17 21.35
N ILE A 136 5.98 -5.67 21.18
CA ILE A 136 7.11 -5.32 22.04
C ILE A 136 7.82 -4.08 21.50
N PRO A 137 8.20 -3.10 22.34
CA PRO A 137 9.09 -2.02 21.94
C PRO A 137 10.42 -2.53 21.39
N TYR A 138 10.90 -1.96 20.30
CA TYR A 138 12.17 -2.33 19.67
C TYR A 138 13.38 -2.17 20.60
N GLU A 139 13.30 -1.23 21.54
CA GLU A 139 14.34 -1.09 22.59
C GLU A 139 14.51 -2.37 23.43
N GLU A 140 13.40 -3.10 23.68
CA GLU A 140 13.41 -4.34 24.44
C GLU A 140 13.93 -5.54 23.62
N LEU A 141 14.07 -5.36 22.30
CA LEU A 141 14.74 -6.28 21.39
C LEU A 141 16.27 -6.02 21.30
N GLY A 142 16.79 -5.08 22.10
CA GLY A 142 18.21 -4.72 22.12
C GLY A 142 18.62 -3.73 21.01
N ILE A 143 17.67 -3.02 20.39
CA ILE A 143 17.93 -2.03 19.34
C ILE A 143 18.04 -0.63 19.96
N ASP A 144 19.12 0.09 19.68
CA ASP A 144 19.23 1.52 19.96
C ASP A 144 18.43 2.30 18.94
N VAL A 145 17.11 2.39 19.16
CA VAL A 145 16.11 2.81 18.17
C VAL A 145 16.33 4.23 17.73
N ASP A 146 16.48 5.16 18.68
CA ASP A 146 16.59 6.59 18.40
C ASP A 146 17.81 6.91 17.53
N GLN A 147 18.95 6.27 17.85
CA GLN A 147 20.16 6.47 17.07
C GLN A 147 20.06 5.79 15.70
N ALA A 148 19.52 4.57 15.64
CA ALA A 148 19.41 3.84 14.39
C ALA A 148 18.44 4.51 13.39
N ILE A 149 17.29 5.00 13.86
CA ILE A 149 16.34 5.77 13.03
C ILE A 149 17.03 7.02 12.45
N LYS A 150 17.79 7.73 13.28
CA LYS A 150 18.50 8.94 12.86
C LYS A 150 19.59 8.65 11.85
N ASP A 151 20.41 7.61 12.08
CA ASP A 151 21.51 7.23 11.20
C ASP A 151 20.99 6.70 9.86
N ALA A 152 19.87 6.02 9.87
CA ALA A 152 19.20 5.52 8.68
C ALA A 152 18.37 6.59 7.96
N ASP A 153 18.10 7.75 8.59
CA ASP A 153 17.19 8.78 8.06
C ASP A 153 15.85 8.15 7.63
N ILE A 154 15.22 7.45 8.59
CA ILE A 154 13.97 6.73 8.32
C ILE A 154 12.84 7.73 8.06
N ALA A 155 12.06 7.49 7.02
CA ALA A 155 10.91 8.30 6.65
C ALA A 155 9.95 8.51 7.85
N GLN A 156 9.76 9.77 8.27
CA GLN A 156 9.12 10.10 9.55
C GLN A 156 7.71 9.52 9.68
N TYR A 157 6.92 9.49 8.58
CA TYR A 157 5.57 8.94 8.65
C TYR A 157 5.52 7.46 9.04
N THR A 158 6.55 6.68 8.66
CA THR A 158 6.63 5.25 9.04
C THR A 158 6.92 5.09 10.54
N VAL A 159 7.72 6.00 11.09
CA VAL A 159 8.00 6.07 12.53
C VAL A 159 6.75 6.49 13.30
N ASP A 160 6.03 7.52 12.83
CA ASP A 160 4.80 7.99 13.46
C ASP A 160 3.75 6.86 13.57
N ILE A 161 3.55 6.11 12.49
CA ILE A 161 2.63 4.97 12.44
C ILE A 161 3.10 3.83 13.35
N GLY A 162 4.40 3.59 13.39
CA GLY A 162 5.03 2.50 14.16
C GLY A 162 5.26 2.82 15.63
N THR A 163 4.89 4.02 16.10
CA THR A 163 5.08 4.47 17.49
C THR A 163 3.77 4.33 18.26
N ASN A 164 3.83 3.64 19.41
CA ASN A 164 2.66 3.43 20.25
C ASN A 164 2.29 4.66 21.10
N ALA A 165 1.19 4.56 21.87
CA ALA A 165 0.70 5.64 22.73
C ALA A 165 1.68 6.07 23.83
N ASP A 166 2.62 5.20 24.22
CA ASP A 166 3.67 5.48 25.21
C ASP A 166 4.91 6.15 24.57
N GLY A 167 4.86 6.45 23.27
CA GLY A 167 5.97 7.04 22.54
C GLY A 167 7.10 6.05 22.21
N LYS A 168 6.81 4.75 22.21
CA LYS A 168 7.78 3.69 21.90
C LYS A 168 7.58 3.16 20.50
N VAL A 169 8.65 2.98 19.75
CA VAL A 169 8.63 2.34 18.43
C VAL A 169 8.41 0.83 18.63
N VAL A 170 7.33 0.31 18.07
CA VAL A 170 6.93 -1.10 18.13
C VAL A 170 6.89 -1.76 16.75
N GLY A 171 7.05 -0.97 15.68
CA GLY A 171 7.08 -1.46 14.30
C GLY A 171 7.71 -0.45 13.37
N LEU A 172 8.49 -0.90 12.39
CA LEU A 172 9.00 -0.09 11.29
C LEU A 172 8.81 -0.83 9.96
N GLY A 173 8.64 -0.07 8.90
CA GLY A 173 8.65 -0.62 7.55
C GLY A 173 10.06 -0.68 6.96
N TYR A 174 10.26 -1.59 6.03
CA TYR A 174 11.46 -1.62 5.17
C TYR A 174 11.26 -0.75 3.92
N GLN A 175 10.01 -0.53 3.49
CA GLN A 175 9.64 0.34 2.37
C GLN A 175 9.29 1.75 2.85
N ALA A 176 9.57 2.74 1.99
CA ALA A 176 8.91 4.02 2.03
C ALA A 176 7.95 4.11 0.85
N THR A 177 6.69 4.39 1.14
CA THR A 177 5.59 4.41 0.19
C THR A 177 5.05 5.80 -0.07
N GLY A 178 5.88 6.83 0.16
CA GLY A 178 5.61 8.19 -0.27
C GLY A 178 5.33 8.22 -1.77
N GLY A 179 4.24 8.89 -2.17
CA GLY A 179 3.73 8.83 -3.53
C GLY A 179 4.30 9.91 -4.44
N ALA A 180 4.43 9.56 -5.72
CA ALA A 180 4.76 10.43 -6.82
C ALA A 180 3.62 10.51 -7.82
N PHE A 181 3.72 11.40 -8.81
CA PHE A 181 2.90 11.37 -10.01
C PHE A 181 3.69 10.69 -11.12
N ILE A 182 3.20 9.55 -11.59
CA ILE A 182 3.82 8.69 -12.59
C ILE A 182 3.10 8.97 -13.91
N TYR A 183 3.79 9.51 -14.92
CA TYR A 183 3.14 10.05 -16.12
C TYR A 183 3.76 9.55 -17.42
N ARG A 184 2.97 9.61 -18.50
CA ARG A 184 3.33 9.24 -19.87
C ARG A 184 4.14 10.36 -20.55
N ARG A 185 5.41 10.06 -20.89
CA ARG A 185 6.33 10.97 -21.59
C ARG A 185 5.80 11.41 -22.95
N SER A 186 5.25 10.47 -23.72
CA SER A 186 4.71 10.75 -25.05
C SER A 186 3.54 11.74 -25.01
N ILE A 187 2.66 11.61 -24.03
CA ILE A 187 1.52 12.52 -23.82
C ILE A 187 2.03 13.90 -23.39
N ALA A 188 2.99 13.97 -22.46
CA ALA A 188 3.61 15.25 -22.06
C ALA A 188 4.21 16.00 -23.26
N LYS A 189 4.94 15.29 -24.12
CA LYS A 189 5.52 15.86 -25.35
C LYS A 189 4.46 16.37 -26.32
N ASP A 190 3.36 15.64 -26.50
CA ASP A 190 2.29 16.09 -27.41
C ASP A 190 1.57 17.34 -26.88
N VAL A 191 1.34 17.42 -25.55
CA VAL A 191 0.58 18.53 -24.96
C VAL A 191 1.44 19.75 -24.72
N TRP A 192 2.66 19.59 -24.17
CA TRP A 192 3.52 20.68 -23.72
C TRP A 192 4.87 20.80 -24.46
N GLY A 193 5.15 19.88 -25.38
CA GLY A 193 6.42 19.88 -26.14
C GLY A 193 7.64 19.39 -25.36
N THR A 194 7.45 18.90 -24.15
CA THR A 194 8.51 18.39 -23.26
C THR A 194 8.00 17.26 -22.36
N ASP A 195 8.91 16.40 -21.94
CA ASP A 195 8.67 15.37 -20.94
C ASP A 195 9.60 15.53 -19.71
N ASP A 196 10.22 16.69 -19.55
CA ASP A 196 11.09 16.99 -18.41
C ASP A 196 10.33 16.97 -17.10
N PRO A 197 10.73 16.13 -16.12
CA PRO A 197 10.01 15.97 -14.85
C PRO A 197 9.82 17.27 -14.07
N ALA A 198 10.79 18.18 -14.08
CA ALA A 198 10.69 19.44 -13.38
C ALA A 198 9.61 20.36 -14.03
N VAL A 199 9.55 20.36 -15.37
CA VAL A 199 8.51 21.13 -16.08
C VAL A 199 7.12 20.55 -15.84
N ILE A 200 6.98 19.21 -15.89
CA ILE A 200 5.69 18.56 -15.64
C ILE A 200 5.24 18.79 -14.21
N GLN A 201 6.14 18.68 -13.22
CA GLN A 201 5.83 19.00 -11.83
C GLN A 201 5.26 20.42 -11.67
N ASP A 202 5.86 21.42 -12.33
CA ASP A 202 5.35 22.79 -12.31
C ASP A 202 4.00 22.97 -13.00
N LYS A 203 3.70 22.12 -13.99
CA LYS A 203 2.40 22.09 -14.69
C LYS A 203 1.28 21.57 -13.83
N ILE A 204 1.51 20.47 -13.09
CA ILE A 204 0.48 19.78 -12.32
C ILE A 204 0.38 20.24 -10.87
N GLY A 205 1.34 20.98 -10.35
CA GLY A 205 1.41 21.37 -8.95
C GLY A 205 2.22 22.63 -8.67
N PRO A 206 2.28 23.03 -7.41
CA PRO A 206 1.55 22.46 -6.26
C PRO A 206 0.07 22.83 -6.27
N GLY A 207 -0.73 21.95 -5.66
CA GLY A 207 -2.16 22.15 -5.39
C GLY A 207 -3.09 21.77 -6.55
N TRP A 208 -4.37 21.64 -6.22
CA TRP A 208 -5.38 21.16 -7.17
C TRP A 208 -5.69 22.13 -8.31
N ASP A 209 -5.52 23.44 -8.14
CA ASP A 209 -5.79 24.41 -9.20
C ASP A 209 -4.94 24.14 -10.43
N LYS A 210 -3.61 24.01 -10.25
CA LYS A 210 -2.71 23.70 -11.37
C LYS A 210 -2.96 22.30 -11.95
N PHE A 211 -3.29 21.34 -11.11
CA PHE A 211 -3.67 20.00 -11.56
C PHE A 211 -4.86 20.02 -12.51
N PHE A 212 -5.90 20.78 -12.17
CA PHE A 212 -7.08 20.92 -13.03
C PHE A 212 -6.85 21.80 -14.26
N ASP A 213 -5.96 22.79 -14.19
CA ASP A 213 -5.53 23.53 -15.37
C ASP A 213 -4.82 22.61 -16.37
N ALA A 214 -3.92 21.76 -15.88
CA ALA A 214 -3.28 20.72 -16.70
C ALA A 214 -4.29 19.71 -17.26
N ALA A 215 -5.29 19.31 -16.44
CA ALA A 215 -6.37 18.42 -16.90
C ALA A 215 -7.14 19.01 -18.08
N ALA A 216 -7.42 20.31 -18.06
CA ALA A 216 -8.09 20.99 -19.16
C ALA A 216 -7.22 21.06 -20.45
N GLU A 217 -5.90 21.30 -20.30
CA GLU A 217 -4.96 21.25 -21.42
C GLU A 217 -4.87 19.84 -22.03
N LEU A 218 -4.80 18.80 -21.20
CA LEU A 218 -4.81 17.39 -21.62
C LEU A 218 -6.11 17.02 -22.33
N LYS A 219 -7.27 17.38 -21.75
CA LYS A 219 -8.58 17.10 -22.33
C LYS A 219 -8.77 17.74 -23.70
N ALA A 220 -8.25 18.95 -23.91
CA ALA A 220 -8.28 19.63 -25.21
C ALA A 220 -7.55 18.85 -26.33
N LYS A 221 -6.64 17.93 -25.94
CA LYS A 221 -5.93 16.99 -26.81
C LYS A 221 -6.52 15.58 -26.82
N GLY A 222 -7.57 15.32 -26.04
CA GLY A 222 -8.23 14.02 -25.98
C GLY A 222 -7.65 13.06 -24.94
N TYR A 223 -6.94 13.56 -23.94
CA TYR A 223 -6.34 12.77 -22.85
C TYR A 223 -7.10 12.97 -21.54
N GLY A 224 -7.16 11.91 -20.72
CA GLY A 224 -7.49 11.99 -19.30
C GLY A 224 -6.26 12.31 -18.47
N ILE A 225 -6.41 13.05 -17.38
CA ILE A 225 -5.28 13.33 -16.50
C ILE A 225 -4.96 12.13 -15.57
N VAL A 226 -5.98 11.43 -15.11
CA VAL A 226 -5.92 10.20 -14.29
C VAL A 226 -6.95 9.19 -14.80
N SER A 227 -6.88 7.95 -14.33
CA SER A 227 -7.79 6.87 -14.71
C SER A 227 -9.15 6.99 -14.02
N GLY A 228 -9.14 7.26 -12.72
CA GLY A 228 -10.33 7.45 -11.91
C GLY A 228 -10.10 8.45 -10.77
N ASP A 229 -11.14 8.71 -9.98
CA ASP A 229 -11.03 9.58 -8.79
C ASP A 229 -10.28 8.88 -7.64
N GLY A 230 -10.20 7.56 -7.66
CA GLY A 230 -9.39 6.78 -6.74
C GLY A 230 -7.91 7.15 -6.78
N ASP A 231 -7.38 7.48 -7.97
CA ASP A 231 -5.98 7.87 -8.13
C ASP A 231 -5.58 9.08 -7.28
N ILE A 232 -6.48 10.04 -7.05
CA ILE A 232 -6.20 11.24 -6.24
C ILE A 232 -6.55 11.07 -4.76
N TRP A 233 -7.21 9.97 -4.36
CA TRP A 233 -7.75 9.83 -3.01
C TRP A 233 -6.68 9.94 -1.91
N HIS A 234 -5.56 9.22 -2.02
CA HIS A 234 -4.53 9.24 -0.99
C HIS A 234 -3.89 10.63 -0.82
N ALA A 235 -3.79 11.40 -1.90
CA ALA A 235 -3.34 12.79 -1.84
C ALA A 235 -4.36 13.69 -1.10
N VAL A 236 -5.66 13.49 -1.35
CA VAL A 236 -6.73 14.18 -0.62
C VAL A 236 -6.70 13.81 0.86
N GLU A 237 -6.65 12.52 1.19
CA GLU A 237 -6.61 12.00 2.55
C GLU A 237 -5.45 12.59 3.34
N ASN A 238 -4.23 12.51 2.79
CA ASN A 238 -3.01 13.02 3.44
C ASN A 238 -2.96 14.56 3.53
N SER A 239 -3.71 15.30 2.71
CA SER A 239 -3.79 16.76 2.79
C SER A 239 -4.51 17.24 4.04
N SER A 240 -5.30 16.38 4.70
CA SER A 240 -6.14 16.72 5.85
C SER A 240 -5.32 17.25 7.03
N ASP A 241 -5.89 18.21 7.72
CA ASP A 241 -5.29 18.80 8.93
C ASP A 241 -5.66 18.01 10.18
N LYS A 242 -6.80 17.29 10.14
CA LYS A 242 -7.29 16.43 11.23
C LYS A 242 -7.70 15.07 10.69
N GLY A 243 -7.59 14.04 11.53
CA GLY A 243 -8.05 12.69 11.22
C GLY A 243 -9.58 12.57 11.14
N TRP A 244 -10.03 11.37 10.72
CA TRP A 244 -11.45 11.01 10.76
C TRP A 244 -12.00 10.99 12.18
N ILE A 245 -11.18 10.65 13.16
CA ILE A 245 -11.55 10.59 14.57
C ILE A 245 -10.79 11.64 15.34
N VAL A 246 -11.52 12.54 16.00
CA VAL A 246 -10.98 13.58 16.90
C VAL A 246 -11.73 13.48 18.23
N ASP A 247 -11.01 13.22 19.31
CA ASP A 247 -11.59 13.05 20.65
C ASP A 247 -12.76 12.04 20.70
N GLY A 248 -12.64 10.92 19.96
CA GLY A 248 -13.64 9.85 19.86
C GLY A 248 -14.86 10.18 18.97
N LYS A 249 -14.83 11.29 18.26
CA LYS A 249 -15.91 11.74 17.39
C LYS A 249 -15.51 11.72 15.93
N LEU A 250 -16.46 11.36 15.06
CA LEU A 250 -16.29 11.51 13.61
C LEU A 250 -16.09 12.98 13.24
N ASN A 251 -15.03 13.23 12.51
CA ASN A 251 -14.68 14.54 11.97
C ASN A 251 -14.49 14.44 10.44
N ILE A 252 -15.31 15.14 9.69
CA ILE A 252 -15.10 15.29 8.25
C ILE A 252 -14.25 16.54 8.04
N ASP A 253 -12.92 16.33 7.86
CA ASP A 253 -12.01 17.43 7.57
C ASP A 253 -12.41 18.12 6.25
N PRO A 254 -12.41 19.46 6.15
CA PRO A 254 -12.79 20.17 4.94
C PRO A 254 -12.03 19.70 3.67
N LYS A 255 -10.77 19.30 3.80
CA LYS A 255 -9.98 18.80 2.67
C LYS A 255 -10.43 17.41 2.22
N ARG A 256 -10.87 16.54 3.15
CA ARG A 256 -11.52 15.28 2.79
C ARG A 256 -12.91 15.49 2.19
N GLU A 257 -13.66 16.48 2.70
CA GLU A 257 -14.96 16.85 2.14
C GLU A 257 -14.82 17.42 0.72
N GLU A 258 -13.71 18.12 0.42
CA GLU A 258 -13.39 18.64 -0.91
C GLU A 258 -13.31 17.52 -1.97
N PHE A 259 -13.05 16.27 -1.57
CA PHE A 259 -13.04 15.13 -2.50
C PHE A 259 -14.35 14.96 -3.27
N LEU A 260 -15.50 15.33 -2.69
CA LEU A 260 -16.77 15.39 -3.41
C LEU A 260 -16.69 16.32 -4.63
N ASP A 261 -16.11 17.50 -4.45
CA ASP A 261 -16.02 18.52 -5.50
C ASP A 261 -14.93 18.19 -6.53
N LEU A 262 -13.79 17.65 -6.07
CA LEU A 262 -12.69 17.21 -6.95
C LEU A 262 -13.14 16.05 -7.85
N SER A 263 -13.75 15.00 -7.26
CA SER A 263 -14.30 13.86 -8.01
C SER A 263 -15.38 14.28 -8.99
N LYS A 264 -16.29 15.16 -8.55
CA LYS A 264 -17.33 15.72 -9.43
C LYS A 264 -16.74 16.51 -10.59
N LYS A 265 -15.70 17.31 -10.33
CA LYS A 265 -15.00 18.08 -11.36
C LYS A 265 -14.29 17.19 -12.37
N LEU A 266 -13.64 16.09 -11.92
CA LEU A 266 -13.06 15.09 -12.81
C LEU A 266 -14.14 14.49 -13.73
N LYS A 267 -15.25 14.06 -13.15
CA LYS A 267 -16.36 13.42 -13.85
C LYS A 267 -17.04 14.35 -14.87
N ASP A 268 -17.48 15.51 -14.42
CA ASP A 268 -18.29 16.42 -15.23
C ASP A 268 -17.54 16.99 -16.44
N ASN A 269 -16.21 17.12 -16.33
CA ASN A 269 -15.37 17.60 -17.42
C ASN A 269 -14.74 16.47 -18.25
N GLY A 270 -14.97 15.20 -17.87
CA GLY A 270 -14.40 14.03 -18.55
C GLY A 270 -12.87 14.00 -18.48
N TYR A 271 -12.30 14.37 -17.34
CA TYR A 271 -10.86 14.39 -17.11
C TYR A 271 -10.28 13.03 -16.74
N HIS A 272 -11.12 12.02 -16.59
CA HIS A 272 -10.75 10.62 -16.32
C HIS A 272 -11.67 9.65 -17.07
N ASN A 273 -11.36 8.35 -17.02
CA ASN A 273 -12.16 7.27 -17.59
C ASN A 273 -13.19 6.69 -16.61
N ASP A 274 -13.34 7.29 -15.42
CA ASP A 274 -14.29 6.84 -14.39
C ASP A 274 -14.03 5.41 -13.91
N THR A 275 -12.78 4.98 -13.93
CA THR A 275 -12.39 3.65 -13.47
C THR A 275 -12.33 3.58 -11.95
N GLN A 276 -12.27 2.37 -11.43
CA GLN A 276 -11.94 2.11 -10.03
C GLN A 276 -10.61 1.39 -9.97
N ASP A 277 -9.79 1.78 -9.04
CA ASP A 277 -8.53 1.14 -8.72
C ASP A 277 -8.72 -0.37 -8.54
N TRP A 278 -7.73 -1.16 -9.00
CA TRP A 278 -7.73 -2.63 -8.96
C TRP A 278 -8.79 -3.35 -9.82
N GLN A 279 -9.44 -2.65 -10.76
CA GLN A 279 -10.35 -3.25 -11.73
C GLN A 279 -9.72 -3.33 -13.13
N ASP A 280 -10.24 -4.22 -13.96
CA ASP A 280 -9.73 -4.45 -15.33
C ASP A 280 -9.62 -3.17 -16.16
N ALA A 281 -10.56 -2.22 -16.00
CA ALA A 281 -10.56 -0.96 -16.72
C ALA A 281 -9.38 -0.04 -16.29
N TRP A 282 -9.01 -0.06 -15.02
CA TRP A 282 -7.85 0.68 -14.51
C TRP A 282 -6.54 0.11 -15.06
N PHE A 283 -6.42 -1.23 -15.14
CA PHE A 283 -5.28 -1.89 -15.78
C PHE A 283 -5.23 -1.66 -17.30
N ALA A 284 -6.39 -1.58 -17.97
CA ALA A 284 -6.45 -1.23 -19.38
C ALA A 284 -5.93 0.18 -19.67
N ASP A 285 -6.18 1.14 -18.77
CA ASP A 285 -5.63 2.49 -18.87
C ASP A 285 -4.09 2.53 -18.75
N MET A 286 -3.48 1.67 -17.91
CA MET A 286 -2.03 1.53 -17.82
C MET A 286 -1.41 1.04 -19.12
N LYS A 287 -2.12 0.16 -19.81
CA LYS A 287 -1.75 -0.37 -21.11
C LYS A 287 -1.97 0.61 -22.26
N GLY A 288 -2.77 1.65 -22.02
CA GLY A 288 -3.19 2.62 -23.04
C GLY A 288 -4.35 2.16 -23.89
N GLU A 289 -5.15 1.20 -23.40
CA GLU A 289 -6.32 0.60 -24.07
C GLU A 289 -7.67 1.13 -23.52
N GLY A 290 -7.66 2.09 -22.60
CA GLY A 290 -8.86 2.70 -22.06
C GLY A 290 -9.66 3.54 -23.06
N GLU A 291 -10.79 4.08 -22.61
CA GLU A 291 -11.71 4.87 -23.44
C GLU A 291 -11.02 6.12 -24.03
N GLN A 292 -10.20 6.81 -23.24
CA GLN A 292 -9.23 7.83 -23.66
C GLN A 292 -7.86 7.50 -23.06
N PRO A 293 -6.74 7.81 -23.74
CA PRO A 293 -5.43 7.60 -23.13
C PRO A 293 -5.27 8.44 -21.86
N VAL A 294 -4.75 7.83 -20.82
CA VAL A 294 -4.56 8.46 -19.51
C VAL A 294 -3.12 8.97 -19.38
N PHE A 295 -3.00 10.19 -18.87
CA PHE A 295 -1.70 10.85 -18.69
C PHE A 295 -0.90 10.25 -17.56
N GLY A 296 -1.51 9.97 -16.38
CA GLY A 296 -0.75 9.48 -15.25
C GLY A 296 -1.57 8.86 -14.12
N PHE A 297 -0.81 8.38 -13.13
CA PHE A 297 -1.30 7.72 -11.93
C PHE A 297 -0.59 8.28 -10.71
N PHE A 298 -1.28 8.39 -9.59
CA PHE A 298 -0.68 8.66 -8.29
C PHE A 298 -0.26 7.35 -7.66
N GLY A 299 1.00 7.23 -7.27
CA GLY A 299 1.45 6.01 -6.62
C GLY A 299 2.86 6.07 -6.08
N PRO A 300 3.17 5.17 -5.13
CA PRO A 300 4.52 4.94 -4.65
C PRO A 300 5.35 4.10 -5.64
N ALA A 301 6.62 3.87 -5.32
CA ALA A 301 7.53 3.11 -6.18
C ALA A 301 7.04 1.69 -6.45
N TRP A 302 6.41 1.02 -5.47
CA TRP A 302 5.85 -0.32 -5.67
C TRP A 302 4.76 -0.36 -6.75
N LEU A 303 4.00 0.74 -6.95
CA LEU A 303 2.99 0.79 -8.02
C LEU A 303 3.64 0.61 -9.40
N ILE A 304 4.87 1.11 -9.59
CA ILE A 304 5.63 0.92 -10.84
C ILE A 304 5.90 -0.58 -11.04
N ASN A 305 6.49 -1.22 -10.03
CA ASN A 305 7.03 -2.56 -10.16
C ASN A 305 5.94 -3.64 -10.19
N TYR A 306 4.93 -3.51 -9.31
CA TYR A 306 3.92 -4.56 -9.11
C TYR A 306 2.62 -4.34 -9.88
N THR A 307 2.44 -3.13 -10.45
CA THR A 307 1.16 -2.80 -11.08
C THR A 307 1.34 -2.21 -12.48
N LEU A 308 2.05 -1.08 -12.63
CA LEU A 308 2.19 -0.43 -13.94
C LEU A 308 3.03 -1.27 -14.92
N ALA A 309 4.19 -1.75 -14.51
CA ALA A 309 5.06 -2.52 -15.39
C ALA A 309 4.42 -3.85 -15.84
N PRO A 310 3.80 -4.67 -14.96
CA PRO A 310 3.09 -5.88 -15.41
C PRO A 310 1.90 -5.62 -16.33
N ASN A 311 1.25 -4.45 -16.21
CA ASN A 311 0.03 -4.11 -16.96
C ASN A 311 0.27 -3.12 -18.12
N CYS A 312 1.52 -2.76 -18.43
CA CYS A 312 1.84 -1.80 -19.49
C CYS A 312 1.79 -2.39 -20.94
N GLY A 313 1.59 -3.69 -21.05
CA GLY A 313 1.50 -4.38 -22.36
C GLY A 313 2.85 -4.69 -23.02
N GLY A 314 3.95 -4.63 -22.28
CA GLY A 314 5.30 -4.96 -22.76
C GLY A 314 6.28 -5.26 -21.64
N GLU A 315 7.46 -5.80 -21.99
CA GLU A 315 8.52 -6.15 -21.03
C GLU A 315 9.81 -5.32 -21.23
N LYS A 316 9.86 -4.49 -22.27
CA LYS A 316 11.02 -3.66 -22.62
C LYS A 316 10.63 -2.38 -23.36
N PRO A 317 11.54 -1.39 -23.42
CA PRO A 317 11.26 -0.12 -24.08
C PRO A 317 10.73 -0.27 -25.52
N GLY A 318 9.59 0.40 -25.76
CA GLY A 318 8.91 0.38 -27.08
C GLY A 318 7.83 -0.69 -27.24
N GLU A 319 7.62 -1.54 -26.26
CA GLU A 319 6.50 -2.49 -26.20
C GLU A 319 5.40 -1.95 -25.30
N GLY A 320 4.17 -1.92 -25.77
CA GLY A 320 3.05 -1.31 -25.04
C GLY A 320 3.38 0.12 -24.61
N THR A 321 3.26 0.37 -23.31
CA THR A 321 3.66 1.67 -22.69
C THR A 321 4.99 1.60 -21.94
N TYR A 322 5.69 0.44 -21.97
CA TYR A 322 6.96 0.27 -21.28
C TYR A 322 8.03 1.26 -21.80
N GLY A 323 8.71 1.94 -20.89
CA GLY A 323 9.74 2.95 -21.23
C GLY A 323 9.19 4.34 -21.60
N ASP A 324 7.85 4.50 -21.65
CA ASP A 324 7.18 5.78 -21.91
C ASP A 324 6.74 6.48 -20.62
N TRP A 325 7.26 6.08 -19.47
CA TRP A 325 6.89 6.65 -18.18
C TRP A 325 7.99 7.52 -17.57
N ALA A 326 7.60 8.45 -16.73
CA ALA A 326 8.47 9.22 -15.86
C ALA A 326 7.77 9.51 -14.53
N VAL A 327 8.53 9.97 -13.54
CA VAL A 327 8.00 10.34 -12.24
C VAL A 327 8.38 11.77 -11.87
N CYS A 328 7.47 12.46 -11.18
CA CYS A 328 7.73 13.76 -10.58
C CYS A 328 6.98 13.89 -9.25
N THR A 329 7.28 14.93 -8.47
CA THR A 329 6.55 15.25 -7.25
C THR A 329 5.07 15.51 -7.58
N PRO A 330 4.11 14.94 -6.83
CA PRO A 330 2.69 15.12 -7.07
C PRO A 330 2.23 16.51 -6.62
N PRO A 331 1.02 16.96 -7.03
CA PRO A 331 0.47 18.25 -6.58
C PRO A 331 0.29 18.36 -5.07
N ILE A 332 0.05 17.23 -4.39
CA ILE A 332 -0.12 17.09 -2.95
C ILE A 332 0.67 15.84 -2.51
N GLY A 333 1.47 15.95 -1.45
CA GLY A 333 2.20 14.82 -0.89
C GLY A 333 1.28 13.81 -0.21
N PHE A 334 1.62 12.53 -0.30
CA PHE A 334 0.84 11.43 0.27
C PHE A 334 1.73 10.18 0.45
N PHE A 335 1.18 9.17 1.10
CA PHE A 335 1.71 7.81 1.05
C PHE A 335 0.57 6.82 0.76
N TRP A 336 0.92 5.62 0.30
CA TRP A 336 -0.05 4.56 0.02
C TRP A 336 0.58 3.18 0.25
N GLY A 337 -0.01 2.40 1.18
CA GLY A 337 0.46 1.07 1.53
C GLY A 337 1.75 1.07 2.34
N GLY A 338 2.42 -0.06 2.36
CA GLY A 338 3.63 -0.35 3.12
C GLY A 338 3.40 -1.46 4.14
N THR A 339 4.50 -2.12 4.49
CA THR A 339 4.50 -3.23 5.45
C THR A 339 5.34 -2.86 6.66
N TRP A 340 4.75 -2.95 7.86
CA TRP A 340 5.45 -2.83 9.14
C TRP A 340 5.74 -4.21 9.70
N VAL A 341 6.94 -4.39 10.24
CA VAL A 341 7.38 -5.61 10.89
C VAL A 341 7.32 -5.39 12.40
N LEU A 342 6.54 -6.20 13.09
CA LEU A 342 6.35 -6.11 14.53
C LEU A 342 6.81 -7.41 15.19
N ALA A 343 7.14 -7.33 16.48
CA ALA A 343 7.46 -8.51 17.29
C ALA A 343 6.45 -8.67 18.43
N ASN A 344 6.16 -9.93 18.76
CA ASN A 344 5.28 -10.26 19.87
C ASN A 344 6.01 -10.08 21.20
N LYS A 345 5.40 -9.33 22.12
CA LYS A 345 5.98 -9.13 23.46
C LYS A 345 6.21 -10.41 24.27
N ASN A 346 5.56 -11.51 23.88
CA ASN A 346 5.70 -12.80 24.55
C ASN A 346 6.75 -13.69 23.89
N THR A 347 7.50 -13.19 22.89
CA THR A 347 8.59 -13.97 22.29
C THR A 347 9.69 -14.28 23.31
N GLU A 348 10.12 -15.53 23.36
CA GLU A 348 11.28 -15.97 24.17
C GLU A 348 12.60 -15.83 23.39
N LYS A 349 12.54 -15.34 22.14
CA LYS A 349 13.67 -15.24 21.19
C LYS A 349 14.01 -13.78 20.86
N ALA A 350 13.82 -12.88 21.84
CA ALA A 350 13.88 -11.43 21.63
C ALA A 350 15.19 -10.96 20.94
N GLU A 351 16.34 -11.54 21.30
CA GLU A 351 17.64 -11.17 20.70
C GLU A 351 17.68 -11.55 19.21
N ALA A 352 17.31 -12.77 18.84
CA ALA A 352 17.31 -13.23 17.45
C ALA A 352 16.26 -12.48 16.60
N VAL A 353 15.08 -12.24 17.16
CA VAL A 353 14.03 -11.42 16.54
C VAL A 353 14.52 -10.00 16.31
N GLY A 354 15.20 -9.41 17.29
CA GLY A 354 15.78 -8.06 17.19
C GLY A 354 16.85 -7.95 16.10
N GLU A 355 17.68 -8.99 15.94
CA GLU A 355 18.71 -9.05 14.88
C GLU A 355 18.07 -9.03 13.48
N ILE A 356 17.05 -9.87 13.25
CA ILE A 356 16.29 -9.90 12.00
C ILE A 356 15.60 -8.54 11.74
N ILE A 357 14.86 -8.01 12.71
CA ILE A 357 14.14 -6.76 12.56
C ILE A 357 15.09 -5.60 12.25
N LYS A 358 16.23 -5.53 12.94
CA LYS A 358 17.24 -4.51 12.69
C LYS A 358 17.79 -4.62 11.28
N TRP A 359 18.09 -5.82 10.81
CA TRP A 359 18.58 -6.03 9.44
C TRP A 359 17.55 -5.62 8.38
N ILE A 360 16.26 -5.92 8.61
CA ILE A 360 15.18 -5.54 7.69
C ILE A 360 14.96 -4.03 7.66
N THR A 361 14.94 -3.37 8.82
CA THR A 361 14.35 -2.03 8.95
C THR A 361 15.35 -0.90 9.17
N LEU A 362 16.54 -1.18 9.70
CA LEU A 362 17.45 -0.15 10.20
C LEU A 362 18.91 -0.30 9.75
N ASP A 363 19.30 -1.44 9.16
CA ASP A 363 20.66 -1.64 8.67
C ASP A 363 20.86 -0.90 7.35
N THR A 364 21.78 0.07 7.34
CA THR A 364 22.10 0.90 6.17
C THR A 364 23.36 0.46 5.43
N SER A 365 23.97 -0.66 5.86
CA SER A 365 25.14 -1.25 5.20
C SER A 365 24.77 -1.87 3.85
N GLU A 366 25.76 -2.19 3.04
CA GLU A 366 25.55 -2.90 1.76
C GLU A 366 25.01 -4.34 1.98
N ASP A 367 25.19 -4.88 3.18
CA ASP A 367 24.66 -6.20 3.58
C ASP A 367 23.23 -6.12 4.12
N GLY A 368 22.76 -4.92 4.49
CA GLY A 368 21.41 -4.68 4.99
C GLY A 368 20.34 -4.88 3.92
N LEU A 369 19.14 -5.31 4.34
CA LEU A 369 18.04 -5.57 3.43
C LEU A 369 17.72 -4.36 2.56
N GLN A 370 17.59 -3.18 3.15
CA GLN A 370 17.16 -1.99 2.43
C GLN A 370 18.13 -1.61 1.30
N TYR A 371 19.44 -1.78 1.50
CA TYR A 371 20.40 -1.53 0.42
C TYR A 371 20.24 -2.53 -0.73
N LYS A 372 20.11 -3.81 -0.42
CA LYS A 372 19.89 -4.86 -1.43
C LYS A 372 18.58 -4.67 -2.18
N TRP A 373 17.52 -4.25 -1.47
CA TRP A 373 16.20 -3.97 -2.05
C TRP A 373 16.21 -2.75 -2.97
N ALA A 374 16.80 -1.63 -2.52
CA ALA A 374 16.92 -0.42 -3.32
C ALA A 374 17.74 -0.59 -4.60
N ASN A 375 18.72 -1.50 -4.58
CA ASN A 375 19.62 -1.76 -5.72
C ASN A 375 19.22 -3.01 -6.54
N GLY A 376 18.18 -3.75 -6.13
CA GLY A 376 17.72 -4.95 -6.83
C GLY A 376 18.71 -6.11 -6.77
N THR A 377 19.43 -6.27 -5.66
CA THR A 377 20.48 -7.27 -5.48
C THR A 377 20.16 -8.35 -4.45
N LEU A 378 18.99 -8.30 -3.80
CA LEU A 378 18.59 -9.26 -2.76
C LEU A 378 18.61 -10.71 -3.27
N ASN A 379 18.17 -10.94 -4.50
CA ASN A 379 18.12 -12.26 -5.14
C ASN A 379 19.13 -12.39 -6.31
N GLY A 380 20.23 -11.64 -6.24
CA GLY A 380 21.22 -11.53 -7.28
C GLY A 380 21.03 -10.27 -8.14
N GLU A 381 21.96 -10.02 -9.09
CA GLU A 381 21.89 -8.84 -9.94
C GLU A 381 20.66 -8.84 -10.86
N GLY A 382 20.07 -7.67 -11.07
CA GLY A 382 18.93 -7.46 -11.97
C GLY A 382 17.56 -7.77 -11.35
N GLY A 383 17.47 -7.84 -10.02
CA GLY A 383 16.20 -7.92 -9.30
C GLY A 383 15.42 -6.60 -9.32
N THR A 384 14.21 -6.66 -8.77
CA THR A 384 13.34 -5.48 -8.62
C THR A 384 13.98 -4.46 -7.69
N LYS A 385 14.03 -3.21 -8.12
CA LYS A 385 14.43 -2.06 -7.29
C LYS A 385 13.18 -1.36 -6.77
N ASP A 386 13.18 -0.99 -5.49
CA ASP A 386 12.05 -0.28 -4.90
C ASP A 386 12.53 0.81 -3.93
N ALA A 387 11.64 1.73 -3.57
CA ALA A 387 11.90 2.72 -2.53
C ALA A 387 11.93 2.04 -1.16
N VAL A 388 12.88 2.44 -0.33
CA VAL A 388 13.06 1.91 1.03
C VAL A 388 12.83 3.00 2.07
N ALA A 389 12.61 2.59 3.32
CA ALA A 389 12.35 3.53 4.41
C ALA A 389 13.53 4.44 4.73
N SER A 390 14.75 3.98 4.45
CA SER A 390 15.98 4.73 4.72
C SER A 390 16.35 5.73 3.62
N GLY A 391 16.28 7.03 3.91
CA GLY A 391 16.81 8.10 3.06
C GLY A 391 18.31 7.97 2.86
N THR A 392 19.04 7.54 3.89
CA THR A 392 20.48 7.28 3.82
C THR A 392 20.81 6.20 2.78
N VAL A 393 20.04 5.13 2.72
CA VAL A 393 20.22 4.06 1.73
C VAL A 393 19.90 4.57 0.33
N MET A 394 18.72 5.17 0.13
CA MET A 394 18.31 5.67 -1.19
C MET A 394 19.29 6.68 -1.78
N SER A 395 19.88 7.55 -0.93
CA SER A 395 20.89 8.53 -1.37
C SER A 395 22.19 7.90 -1.92
N LYS A 396 22.45 6.63 -1.58
CA LYS A 396 23.64 5.87 -2.03
C LYS A 396 23.31 4.87 -3.12
N SER A 397 22.03 4.71 -3.48
CA SER A 397 21.54 3.67 -4.37
C SER A 397 21.26 4.20 -5.76
N ASN A 398 21.28 3.30 -6.74
CA ASN A 398 20.91 3.59 -8.12
C ASN A 398 19.47 3.14 -8.40
N GLY A 399 18.52 4.08 -8.43
CA GLY A 399 17.12 3.86 -8.74
C GLY A 399 16.77 4.01 -10.22
N GLU A 400 17.72 3.92 -11.14
CA GLU A 400 17.42 3.96 -12.58
C GLU A 400 16.61 2.74 -13.01
N LEU A 401 15.51 3.01 -13.74
CA LEU A 401 14.59 1.98 -14.27
C LEU A 401 14.38 2.20 -15.77
N ASP A 402 14.55 1.12 -16.55
CA ASP A 402 14.23 1.13 -18.00
C ASP A 402 12.76 1.46 -18.25
N PHE A 403 11.87 1.04 -17.35
CA PHE A 403 10.45 1.39 -17.38
C PHE A 403 10.22 2.91 -17.37
N LEU A 404 11.04 3.66 -16.67
CA LEU A 404 11.01 5.11 -16.58
C LEU A 404 11.90 5.81 -17.64
N GLY A 405 12.34 5.07 -18.70
CA GLY A 405 13.22 5.60 -19.71
C GLY A 405 14.61 5.95 -19.17
N GLY A 406 15.07 5.25 -18.14
CA GLY A 406 16.37 5.46 -17.48
C GLY A 406 16.36 6.53 -16.39
N GLN A 407 15.21 7.08 -16.00
CA GLN A 407 15.13 8.02 -14.90
C GLN A 407 15.44 7.31 -13.56
N ASN A 408 16.20 7.97 -12.69
CA ASN A 408 16.36 7.55 -11.31
C ASN A 408 15.08 7.88 -10.53
N MET A 409 14.34 6.87 -10.09
CA MET A 409 13.08 7.06 -9.37
C MET A 409 13.28 7.75 -8.01
N PHE A 410 14.43 7.59 -7.38
CA PHE A 410 14.70 8.19 -6.07
C PHE A 410 14.74 9.72 -6.08
N ASP A 411 14.95 10.36 -7.25
CA ASP A 411 14.86 11.81 -7.40
C ASP A 411 13.45 12.34 -7.06
N ALA A 412 12.41 11.52 -7.25
CA ALA A 412 11.03 11.85 -6.90
C ALA A 412 10.58 11.25 -5.56
N PHE A 413 10.95 9.99 -5.27
CA PHE A 413 10.44 9.31 -4.09
C PHE A 413 11.12 9.71 -2.79
N VAL A 414 12.41 10.12 -2.80
CA VAL A 414 13.06 10.66 -1.59
C VAL A 414 12.36 11.93 -1.10
N PRO A 415 12.14 12.97 -1.93
CA PRO A 415 11.36 14.12 -1.46
C PRO A 415 9.90 13.78 -1.15
N ALA A 416 9.28 12.80 -1.83
CA ALA A 416 7.90 12.39 -1.55
C ALA A 416 7.71 11.91 -0.12
N ASN A 417 8.67 11.15 0.43
CA ASN A 417 8.63 10.67 1.80
C ASN A 417 8.58 11.79 2.85
N ALA A 418 9.21 12.93 2.56
CA ALA A 418 9.20 14.10 3.46
C ALA A 418 7.84 14.81 3.52
N TYR A 419 6.98 14.61 2.52
CA TYR A 419 5.63 15.21 2.46
C TYR A 419 4.54 14.28 2.98
N ALA A 420 4.80 12.99 3.15
CA ALA A 420 3.86 12.03 3.71
C ALA A 420 3.67 12.27 5.20
N LYS A 421 2.42 12.14 5.70
CA LYS A 421 2.06 12.35 7.10
C LYS A 421 1.54 11.05 7.69
N GLY A 422 2.17 10.56 8.75
CA GLY A 422 1.74 9.40 9.53
C GLY A 422 0.89 9.75 10.76
N THR A 423 0.61 11.02 10.96
CA THR A 423 -0.21 11.53 12.06
C THR A 423 -1.68 11.64 11.68
N ASN A 424 -2.55 11.81 12.67
CA ASN A 424 -4.00 11.96 12.47
C ASN A 424 -4.70 10.72 11.86
N LEU A 425 -4.14 9.55 12.05
CA LEU A 425 -4.68 8.26 11.59
C LEU A 425 -5.16 7.44 12.78
N THR A 426 -6.09 6.53 12.54
CA THR A 426 -6.61 5.57 13.52
C THR A 426 -6.85 4.20 12.89
N GLN A 427 -7.08 3.19 13.73
CA GLN A 427 -7.43 1.84 13.27
C GLN A 427 -8.72 1.76 12.43
N TYR A 428 -9.52 2.82 12.38
CA TYR A 428 -10.81 2.88 11.67
C TYR A 428 -10.72 3.49 10.29
N ASP A 429 -9.59 4.12 9.95
CA ASP A 429 -9.46 4.98 8.76
C ASP A 429 -9.78 4.23 7.47
N GLU A 430 -9.29 2.99 7.29
CA GLU A 430 -9.56 2.21 6.08
C GLU A 430 -11.06 1.93 5.88
N THR A 431 -11.76 1.56 6.96
CA THR A 431 -13.21 1.34 6.92
C THR A 431 -13.95 2.63 6.61
N ILE A 432 -13.56 3.74 7.26
CA ILE A 432 -14.19 5.04 7.03
C ILE A 432 -13.92 5.55 5.62
N ASN A 433 -12.70 5.38 5.11
CA ASN A 433 -12.32 5.71 3.74
C ASN A 433 -13.19 4.96 2.71
N THR A 434 -13.41 3.67 2.94
CA THR A 434 -14.28 2.85 2.08
C THR A 434 -15.71 3.41 2.05
N TYR A 435 -16.29 3.71 3.21
CA TYR A 435 -17.63 4.30 3.28
C TYR A 435 -17.70 5.68 2.60
N TRP A 436 -16.68 6.51 2.82
CA TRP A 436 -16.62 7.84 2.21
C TRP A 436 -16.55 7.78 0.69
N ARG A 437 -15.60 7.01 0.16
CA ARG A 437 -15.41 6.84 -1.29
C ARG A 437 -16.66 6.28 -1.97
N ASP A 438 -17.36 5.34 -1.32
CA ASP A 438 -18.63 4.80 -1.84
C ASP A 438 -19.71 5.89 -1.95
N GLN A 439 -19.84 6.74 -0.94
CA GLN A 439 -20.83 7.82 -0.98
C GLN A 439 -20.44 8.92 -1.99
N VAL A 440 -19.15 9.22 -2.13
CA VAL A 440 -18.67 10.12 -3.19
C VAL A 440 -19.05 9.59 -4.58
N ARG A 441 -18.87 8.31 -4.86
CA ARG A 441 -19.32 7.69 -6.12
C ARG A 441 -20.83 7.77 -6.34
N GLN A 442 -21.64 7.59 -5.30
CA GLN A 442 -23.09 7.79 -5.39
C GLN A 442 -23.46 9.23 -5.73
N TYR A 443 -22.74 10.20 -5.21
CA TYR A 443 -22.92 11.62 -5.54
C TYR A 443 -22.45 11.93 -6.96
N THR A 444 -21.25 11.54 -7.35
CA THR A 444 -20.69 11.85 -8.67
C THR A 444 -21.47 11.21 -9.82
N SER A 445 -22.05 10.02 -9.59
CA SER A 445 -22.94 9.35 -10.55
C SER A 445 -24.32 10.00 -10.65
N GLY A 446 -24.68 10.92 -9.75
CA GLY A 446 -26.00 11.54 -9.67
C GLY A 446 -27.08 10.69 -9.00
N ALA A 447 -26.70 9.56 -8.38
CA ALA A 447 -27.65 8.72 -7.64
C ALA A 447 -28.10 9.37 -6.32
N LYS A 448 -27.26 10.24 -5.74
CA LYS A 448 -27.54 11.00 -4.52
C LYS A 448 -27.18 12.47 -4.66
N THR A 449 -27.84 13.32 -3.86
CA THR A 449 -27.34 14.69 -3.66
C THR A 449 -26.12 14.67 -2.73
N ARG A 450 -25.36 15.76 -2.68
CA ARG A 450 -24.22 15.92 -1.78
C ARG A 450 -24.61 15.73 -0.32
N GLU A 451 -25.71 16.32 0.10
CA GLU A 451 -26.26 16.23 1.45
C GLU A 451 -26.67 14.80 1.81
N GLN A 452 -27.29 14.07 0.86
CA GLN A 452 -27.65 12.66 1.06
C GLN A 452 -26.41 11.78 1.21
N ALA A 453 -25.38 11.98 0.37
CA ALA A 453 -24.14 11.23 0.44
C ALA A 453 -23.44 11.41 1.80
N ILE A 454 -23.35 12.66 2.29
CA ILE A 454 -22.77 12.97 3.61
C ILE A 454 -23.61 12.37 4.74
N ALA A 455 -24.95 12.47 4.68
CA ALA A 455 -25.83 11.90 5.70
C ALA A 455 -25.72 10.37 5.78
N ASP A 456 -25.72 9.70 4.62
CA ASP A 456 -25.62 8.25 4.56
C ASP A 456 -24.22 7.76 4.99
N PHE A 457 -23.16 8.51 4.67
CA PHE A 457 -21.83 8.26 5.20
C PHE A 457 -21.81 8.30 6.74
N LYS A 458 -22.33 9.37 7.32
CA LYS A 458 -22.42 9.50 8.79
C LYS A 458 -23.20 8.35 9.41
N GLN A 459 -24.31 7.95 8.78
CA GLN A 459 -25.13 6.83 9.25
C GLN A 459 -24.35 5.51 9.19
N GLN A 460 -23.61 5.25 8.10
CA GLN A 460 -22.80 4.02 7.98
C GLN A 460 -21.73 3.94 9.08
N VAL A 461 -21.06 5.06 9.39
CA VAL A 461 -20.07 5.12 10.48
C VAL A 461 -20.75 4.83 11.81
N ALA A 462 -21.89 5.48 12.11
CA ALA A 462 -22.63 5.31 13.36
C ALA A 462 -23.15 3.87 13.58
N ASP A 463 -23.52 3.18 12.50
CA ASP A 463 -24.09 1.84 12.56
C ASP A 463 -23.04 0.75 12.72
N ASN A 464 -21.79 0.99 12.28
CA ASN A 464 -20.78 -0.05 12.16
C ASN A 464 -19.52 0.16 13.02
N LEU A 465 -19.31 1.35 13.55
CA LEU A 465 -18.10 1.67 14.33
C LEU A 465 -18.48 2.26 15.69
N ASP A 466 -17.65 1.98 16.70
CA ASP A 466 -17.80 2.57 18.04
C ASP A 466 -17.22 3.99 18.07
N VAL A 467 -17.87 4.89 17.33
CA VAL A 467 -17.48 6.29 17.12
C VAL A 467 -18.69 7.19 17.30
N ILE A 468 -18.50 8.29 18.03
CA ILE A 468 -19.58 9.28 18.20
C ILE A 468 -19.79 10.05 16.89
N VAL A 469 -21.00 10.02 16.36
CA VAL A 469 -21.40 10.78 15.15
C VAL A 469 -22.41 11.84 15.52
N GLU A 470 -22.11 13.12 15.23
CA GLU A 470 -22.95 14.30 15.50
C GLU A 470 -23.56 14.87 14.22
#